data_5fb2f700936a10db3caeb13fe5eb4916
#
_entry.id   5fb2f700936a10db3caeb13fe5eb4916
#
_cell.length_a   1.000
_cell.length_b   1.000
_cell.length_c   1.000
_cell.angle_alpha   90.00
_cell.angle_beta   90.00
_cell.angle_gamma   90.00
#
_symmetry.space_group_name_H-M   'P 1'
#
loop_
_entity.id
_entity.type
_entity.pdbx_description
1 polymer ?
#
loop_
_entity_poly.entity_id
_entity_poly.type
_entity_poly.pdbx_seq_one_letter_code
_entity_poly.pdbx_strand_id
1 'polypeptide(L)'
;MESLSLEIEIPHRSLANIAADSIRVSIIRKELKMGQPLTEAALSQALEISKTPVREALSLLKSEGLVVSETHKGYKVFTMGQQELVQFCELRFALESQALRYGVLRDHSGLTRKLEYILESMADSLGEFEREKYLSLDTKFHRAFFEACGNRFLSKHYDSISSIIEAMRHYISNTGQATQTSMKGHQLLVEKIANENSEEAVSLLEEHIVNWSRRASLETSNC
;
A
#
# COMPACT_ATOMS: atom_id res chain seq x y z
N MET A 1 3.26 42.58 23.77
CA MET A 1 3.05 41.29 23.05
C MET A 1 4.31 41.14 22.20
N GLU A 2 5.24 40.29 22.66
CA GLU A 2 6.42 39.93 21.89
C GLU A 2 5.97 39.12 20.67
N SER A 3 6.47 39.54 19.50
CA SER A 3 6.21 38.80 18.25
C SER A 3 6.99 37.49 18.28
N LEU A 4 6.28 36.35 18.24
CA LEU A 4 6.90 35.06 18.01
C LEU A 4 7.45 35.05 16.59
N SER A 5 8.79 35.07 16.44
CA SER A 5 9.45 34.87 15.17
C SER A 5 9.86 33.39 15.10
N LEU A 6 9.18 32.62 14.22
CA LEU A 6 9.53 31.24 13.95
C LEU A 6 10.20 31.16 12.58
N GLU A 7 11.49 30.95 12.55
CA GLU A 7 12.22 30.58 11.34
C GLU A 7 12.28 29.06 11.25
N ILE A 8 11.74 28.51 10.18
CA ILE A 8 11.86 27.07 9.89
C ILE A 8 12.80 26.93 8.70
N GLU A 9 14.01 26.44 8.94
CA GLU A 9 14.83 25.88 7.88
C GLU A 9 14.15 24.60 7.37
N ILE A 10 13.99 24.48 6.05
CA ILE A 10 13.45 23.25 5.42
C ILE A 10 14.49 22.15 5.67
N PRO A 11 14.21 21.17 6.53
CA PRO A 11 15.22 20.18 6.88
C PRO A 11 15.52 19.29 5.67
N HIS A 12 16.80 19.05 5.42
CA HIS A 12 17.24 17.85 4.71
C HIS A 12 16.53 16.64 5.34
N ARG A 13 16.13 15.66 4.51
CA ARG A 13 15.45 14.44 4.95
C ARG A 13 16.15 13.86 6.18
N SER A 14 15.47 13.73 7.31
CA SER A 14 16.11 13.28 8.55
C SER A 14 16.60 11.84 8.43
N LEU A 15 17.64 11.47 9.16
CA LEU A 15 18.12 10.08 9.24
C LEU A 15 17.01 9.12 9.69
N ALA A 16 16.08 9.60 10.53
CA ALA A 16 14.91 8.82 10.94
C ALA A 16 13.99 8.49 9.76
N ASN A 17 13.73 9.44 8.87
CA ASN A 17 12.93 9.20 7.68
C ASN A 17 13.62 8.23 6.70
N ILE A 18 14.94 8.38 6.51
CA ILE A 18 15.72 7.47 5.66
C ILE A 18 15.70 6.05 6.23
N ALA A 19 15.89 5.91 7.54
CA ALA A 19 15.82 4.63 8.24
C ALA A 19 14.41 4.01 8.14
N ALA A 20 13.35 4.81 8.33
CA ALA A 20 11.97 4.35 8.18
C ALA A 20 11.70 3.83 6.76
N ASP A 21 12.15 4.55 5.73
CA ASP A 21 12.01 4.11 4.34
C ASP A 21 12.75 2.80 4.06
N SER A 22 13.98 2.65 4.56
CA SER A 22 14.76 1.42 4.40
C SER A 22 14.06 0.23 5.07
N ILE A 23 13.61 0.38 6.32
CA ILE A 23 12.89 -0.67 7.05
C ILE A 23 11.55 -0.99 6.37
N ARG A 24 10.80 0.02 5.91
CA ARG A 24 9.53 -0.15 5.18
C ARG A 24 9.73 -1.00 3.92
N VAL A 25 10.74 -0.66 3.11
CA VAL A 25 11.07 -1.41 1.90
C VAL A 25 11.42 -2.86 2.23
N SER A 26 12.20 -3.10 3.28
CA SER A 26 12.55 -4.46 3.73
C SER A 26 11.33 -5.25 4.22
N ILE A 27 10.36 -4.61 4.87
CA ILE A 27 9.09 -5.26 5.25
C ILE A 27 8.26 -5.59 3.99
N ILE A 28 8.10 -4.63 3.07
CA ILE A 28 7.36 -4.81 1.82
C ILE A 28 7.95 -5.95 1.00
N ARG A 29 9.27 -6.02 0.86
CA ARG A 29 9.99 -7.06 0.12
C ARG A 29 10.12 -8.39 0.83
N LYS A 30 9.55 -8.53 2.04
CA LYS A 30 9.61 -9.73 2.89
C LYS A 30 11.03 -10.09 3.40
N GLU A 31 11.97 -9.18 3.31
CA GLU A 31 13.30 -9.32 3.95
C GLU A 31 13.13 -9.32 5.47
N LEU A 32 12.24 -8.47 5.98
CA LEU A 32 11.71 -8.53 7.34
C LEU A 32 10.32 -9.16 7.32
N LYS A 33 10.19 -10.33 7.92
CA LYS A 33 8.96 -11.16 7.85
C LYS A 33 7.89 -10.68 8.82
N MET A 34 6.62 -10.93 8.52
CA MET A 34 5.50 -10.71 9.43
C MET A 34 5.76 -11.40 10.77
N GLY A 35 5.48 -10.71 11.88
CA GLY A 35 5.73 -11.20 13.24
C GLY A 35 7.19 -11.20 13.66
N GLN A 36 8.14 -10.88 12.77
CA GLN A 36 9.56 -10.86 13.10
C GLN A 36 9.85 -9.80 14.17
N PRO A 37 10.53 -10.16 15.28
CA PRO A 37 10.97 -9.21 16.28
C PRO A 37 11.98 -8.21 15.71
N LEU A 38 11.83 -6.94 16.06
CA LEU A 38 12.72 -5.85 15.68
C LEU A 38 13.32 -5.22 16.93
N THR A 39 14.64 -5.17 17.01
CA THR A 39 15.32 -4.48 18.12
C THR A 39 16.06 -3.25 17.62
N GLU A 40 16.02 -2.18 18.43
CA GLU A 40 16.78 -0.95 18.12
C GLU A 40 18.27 -1.24 17.92
N ALA A 41 18.82 -2.19 18.66
CA ALA A 41 20.23 -2.56 18.56
C ALA A 41 20.58 -3.24 17.23
N ALA A 42 19.77 -4.23 16.81
CA ALA A 42 19.98 -4.93 15.54
C ALA A 42 19.83 -3.99 14.34
N LEU A 43 18.78 -3.13 14.35
CA LEU A 43 18.55 -2.17 13.28
C LEU A 43 19.62 -1.06 13.25
N SER A 44 20.08 -0.58 14.40
CA SER A 44 21.17 0.38 14.51
C SER A 44 22.47 -0.18 13.91
N GLN A 45 22.76 -1.46 14.17
CA GLN A 45 23.92 -2.14 13.59
C GLN A 45 23.75 -2.33 12.07
N ALA A 46 22.58 -2.80 11.61
CA ALA A 46 22.31 -3.08 10.20
C ALA A 46 22.30 -1.80 9.33
N LEU A 47 21.84 -0.68 9.88
CA LEU A 47 21.78 0.61 9.20
C LEU A 47 23.00 1.49 9.42
N GLU A 48 23.95 1.07 10.27
CA GLU A 48 25.17 1.83 10.64
C GLU A 48 24.88 3.23 11.19
N ILE A 49 23.78 3.40 11.94
CA ILE A 49 23.36 4.65 12.58
C ILE A 49 23.12 4.47 14.07
N SER A 50 23.04 5.56 14.82
CA SER A 50 22.74 5.51 16.26
C SER A 50 21.30 5.06 16.54
N LYS A 51 21.03 4.64 17.80
CA LYS A 51 19.68 4.15 18.20
C LYS A 51 18.60 5.24 18.17
N THR A 52 18.95 6.52 18.31
CA THR A 52 17.95 7.60 18.32
C THR A 52 17.16 7.70 17.02
N PRO A 53 17.76 7.86 15.82
CA PRO A 53 17.02 7.87 14.57
C PRO A 53 16.31 6.53 14.28
N VAL A 54 16.82 5.39 14.76
CA VAL A 54 16.13 4.09 14.64
C VAL A 54 14.84 4.07 15.45
N ARG A 55 14.86 4.59 16.68
CA ARG A 55 13.65 4.68 17.53
C ARG A 55 12.60 5.60 16.92
N GLU A 56 13.01 6.74 16.37
CA GLU A 56 12.12 7.65 15.65
C GLU A 56 11.54 6.98 14.39
N ALA A 57 12.35 6.26 13.61
CA ALA A 57 11.91 5.48 12.46
C ALA A 57 10.87 4.41 12.85
N LEU A 58 11.13 3.66 13.92
CA LEU A 58 10.16 2.67 14.42
C LEU A 58 8.86 3.31 14.90
N SER A 59 8.91 4.51 15.47
CA SER A 59 7.72 5.28 15.85
C SER A 59 6.90 5.71 14.62
N LEU A 60 7.56 6.14 13.54
CA LEU A 60 6.90 6.44 12.26
C LEU A 60 6.24 5.19 11.67
N LEU A 61 6.96 4.08 11.58
CA LEU A 61 6.44 2.82 11.05
C LEU A 61 5.31 2.24 11.91
N LYS A 62 5.33 2.50 13.23
CA LYS A 62 4.22 2.16 14.12
C LYS A 62 2.98 2.99 13.81
N SER A 63 3.12 4.27 13.53
CA SER A 63 1.99 5.12 13.12
C SER A 63 1.39 4.72 11.76
N GLU A 64 2.19 4.08 10.89
CA GLU A 64 1.75 3.49 9.62
C GLU A 64 1.15 2.08 9.79
N GLY A 65 1.23 1.47 10.98
CA GLY A 65 0.77 0.12 11.25
C GLY A 65 1.67 -1.01 10.73
N LEU A 66 2.83 -0.69 10.13
CA LEU A 66 3.79 -1.70 9.66
C LEU A 66 4.56 -2.36 10.80
N VAL A 67 4.65 -1.69 11.93
CA VAL A 67 5.34 -2.17 13.13
C VAL A 67 4.42 -2.01 14.32
N VAL A 68 4.38 -3.01 15.19
CA VAL A 68 3.65 -2.98 16.45
C VAL A 68 4.61 -3.06 17.62
N SER A 69 4.29 -2.35 18.72
CA SER A 69 5.07 -2.45 19.97
C SER A 69 4.47 -3.50 20.88
N GLU A 70 5.31 -4.37 21.45
CA GLU A 70 4.93 -5.30 22.49
C GLU A 70 5.49 -4.84 23.85
N THR A 71 4.65 -4.84 24.85
CA THR A 71 5.06 -4.43 26.22
C THR A 71 6.22 -5.32 26.69
N HIS A 72 7.32 -4.68 27.08
CA HIS A 72 8.57 -5.32 27.53
C HIS A 72 9.33 -6.17 26.50
N LYS A 73 8.88 -6.24 25.22
CA LYS A 73 9.52 -7.06 24.17
C LYS A 73 10.05 -6.23 23.01
N GLY A 74 9.80 -4.93 22.97
CA GLY A 74 10.25 -4.04 21.90
C GLY A 74 9.24 -3.95 20.76
N TYR A 75 9.71 -4.12 19.54
CA TYR A 75 8.89 -4.00 18.33
C TYR A 75 8.87 -5.31 17.55
N LYS A 76 7.83 -5.50 16.74
CA LYS A 76 7.78 -6.55 15.72
C LYS A 76 7.10 -6.04 14.45
N VAL A 77 7.38 -6.65 13.32
CA VAL A 77 6.64 -6.44 12.07
C VAL A 77 5.17 -6.83 12.32
N PHE A 78 4.26 -6.06 11.75
CA PHE A 78 2.82 -6.33 11.89
C PHE A 78 2.46 -7.77 11.49
N THR A 79 1.39 -8.26 12.06
CA THR A 79 0.69 -9.48 11.63
C THR A 79 -0.78 -9.15 11.50
N MET A 80 -1.48 -9.86 10.67
CA MET A 80 -2.92 -9.65 10.48
C MET A 80 -3.62 -11.01 10.45
N GLY A 81 -4.49 -11.24 11.42
CA GLY A 81 -5.36 -12.41 11.45
C GLY A 81 -6.45 -12.32 10.39
N GLN A 82 -7.14 -13.44 10.13
CA GLN A 82 -8.17 -13.50 9.08
C GLN A 82 -9.30 -12.48 9.26
N GLN A 83 -9.77 -12.28 10.49
CA GLN A 83 -10.82 -11.31 10.78
C GLN A 83 -10.34 -9.87 10.56
N GLU A 84 -9.11 -9.54 11.00
CA GLU A 84 -8.50 -8.23 10.79
C GLU A 84 -8.29 -7.94 9.29
N LEU A 85 -7.91 -8.97 8.53
CA LEU A 85 -7.75 -8.87 7.08
C LEU A 85 -9.07 -8.54 6.38
N VAL A 86 -10.18 -9.17 6.80
CA VAL A 86 -11.50 -8.84 6.26
C VAL A 86 -11.85 -7.37 6.56
N GLN A 87 -11.72 -6.94 7.81
CA GLN A 87 -11.97 -5.54 8.22
C GLN A 87 -11.06 -4.55 7.48
N PHE A 88 -9.81 -4.91 7.24
CA PHE A 88 -8.88 -4.10 6.46
C PHE A 88 -9.31 -3.97 5.00
N CYS A 89 -9.80 -5.05 4.40
CA CYS A 89 -10.35 -5.03 3.04
C CYS A 89 -11.64 -4.22 2.93
N GLU A 90 -12.50 -4.25 3.94
CA GLU A 90 -13.69 -3.40 4.04
C GLU A 90 -13.31 -1.90 4.06
N LEU A 91 -12.33 -1.53 4.87
CA LEU A 91 -11.81 -0.16 4.89
C LEU A 91 -11.20 0.24 3.54
N ARG A 92 -10.38 -0.63 2.96
CA ARG A 92 -9.78 -0.41 1.64
C ARG A 92 -10.86 -0.19 0.58
N PHE A 93 -11.87 -1.05 0.52
CA PHE A 93 -12.99 -0.93 -0.41
C PHE A 93 -13.78 0.37 -0.19
N ALA A 94 -14.08 0.73 1.05
CA ALA A 94 -14.78 1.96 1.37
C ALA A 94 -14.04 3.21 0.83
N LEU A 95 -12.72 3.25 0.94
CA LEU A 95 -11.91 4.36 0.43
C LEU A 95 -11.80 4.33 -1.10
N GLU A 96 -11.47 3.18 -1.69
CA GLU A 96 -11.23 3.06 -3.13
C GLU A 96 -12.52 3.21 -3.94
N SER A 97 -13.65 2.66 -3.47
CA SER A 97 -14.94 2.79 -4.16
C SER A 97 -15.43 4.24 -4.23
N GLN A 98 -15.26 5.00 -3.16
CA GLN A 98 -15.61 6.42 -3.18
C GLN A 98 -14.64 7.23 -4.05
N ALA A 99 -13.35 6.92 -4.01
CA ALA A 99 -12.38 7.56 -4.89
C ALA A 99 -12.67 7.27 -6.36
N LEU A 100 -13.03 6.03 -6.70
CA LEU A 100 -13.44 5.64 -8.05
C LEU A 100 -14.69 6.41 -8.52
N ARG A 101 -15.77 6.42 -7.73
CA ARG A 101 -17.00 7.15 -8.06
C ARG A 101 -16.74 8.64 -8.32
N TYR A 102 -16.01 9.31 -7.43
CA TYR A 102 -15.67 10.71 -7.60
C TYR A 102 -14.66 10.94 -8.72
N GLY A 103 -13.74 10.00 -8.96
CA GLY A 103 -12.80 10.08 -10.08
C GLY A 103 -13.51 10.02 -11.43
N VAL A 104 -14.43 9.08 -11.61
CA VAL A 104 -15.29 9.00 -12.81
C VAL A 104 -16.14 10.26 -12.98
N LEU A 105 -16.75 10.75 -11.90
CA LEU A 105 -17.59 11.94 -11.94
C LEU A 105 -16.81 13.20 -12.31
N ARG A 106 -15.56 13.34 -11.89
CA ARG A 106 -14.77 14.59 -12.00
C ARG A 106 -13.84 14.61 -13.19
N ASP A 107 -13.27 13.48 -13.53
CA ASP A 107 -12.26 13.33 -14.60
C ASP A 107 -12.30 11.95 -15.25
N HIS A 108 -13.46 11.58 -15.81
CA HIS A 108 -13.66 10.27 -16.45
C HIS A 108 -12.59 9.99 -17.51
N SER A 109 -12.43 10.91 -18.47
CA SER A 109 -11.52 10.71 -19.61
C SER A 109 -10.05 10.70 -19.21
N GLY A 110 -9.65 11.49 -18.22
CA GLY A 110 -8.29 11.49 -17.68
C GLY A 110 -7.99 10.21 -16.90
N LEU A 111 -8.94 9.78 -16.06
CA LEU A 111 -8.84 8.52 -15.32
C LEU A 111 -8.74 7.34 -16.26
N THR A 112 -9.63 7.23 -17.25
CA THR A 112 -9.64 6.11 -18.21
C THR A 112 -8.29 6.01 -18.94
N ARG A 113 -7.82 7.08 -19.57
CA ARG A 113 -6.52 7.08 -20.26
C ARG A 113 -5.36 6.70 -19.35
N LYS A 114 -5.37 7.17 -18.11
CA LYS A 114 -4.32 6.84 -17.15
C LYS A 114 -4.33 5.36 -16.78
N LEU A 115 -5.52 4.80 -16.55
CA LEU A 115 -5.66 3.37 -16.22
C LEU A 115 -5.29 2.47 -17.40
N GLU A 116 -5.68 2.82 -18.62
CA GLU A 116 -5.29 2.10 -19.85
C GLU A 116 -3.76 2.07 -19.99
N TYR A 117 -3.09 3.21 -19.85
CA TYR A 117 -1.62 3.29 -19.92
C TYR A 117 -0.94 2.43 -18.85
N ILE A 118 -1.46 2.46 -17.61
CA ILE A 118 -0.92 1.62 -16.53
C ILE A 118 -1.15 0.15 -16.86
N LEU A 119 -2.33 -0.20 -17.37
CA LEU A 119 -2.70 -1.57 -17.72
C LEU A 119 -1.80 -2.16 -18.83
N GLU A 120 -1.49 -1.39 -19.87
CA GLU A 120 -0.51 -1.77 -20.89
C GLU A 120 0.85 -2.06 -20.27
N SER A 121 1.34 -1.15 -19.43
CA SER A 121 2.62 -1.33 -18.73
C SER A 121 2.63 -2.55 -17.79
N MET A 122 1.47 -2.87 -17.17
CA MET A 122 1.31 -4.09 -16.36
C MET A 122 1.37 -5.34 -17.22
N ALA A 123 0.73 -5.34 -18.42
CA ALA A 123 0.76 -6.45 -19.36
C ALA A 123 2.19 -6.74 -19.84
N ASP A 124 2.95 -5.70 -20.18
CA ASP A 124 4.36 -5.82 -20.57
C ASP A 124 5.20 -6.46 -19.46
N SER A 125 5.00 -6.01 -18.20
CA SER A 125 5.75 -6.55 -17.07
C SER A 125 5.45 -8.02 -16.78
N LEU A 126 4.25 -8.51 -17.12
CA LEU A 126 3.92 -9.94 -17.03
C LEU A 126 4.67 -10.76 -18.09
N GLY A 127 4.78 -10.25 -19.31
CA GLY A 127 5.53 -10.89 -20.40
C GLY A 127 7.03 -11.01 -20.12
N GLU A 128 7.60 -10.04 -19.43
CA GLU A 128 9.01 -9.99 -19.03
C GLU A 128 9.29 -10.63 -17.66
N PHE A 129 8.26 -11.15 -16.97
CA PHE A 129 8.36 -11.70 -15.59
C PHE A 129 8.94 -10.72 -14.56
N GLU A 130 8.71 -9.42 -14.76
CA GLU A 130 9.16 -8.35 -13.86
C GLU A 130 8.16 -8.12 -12.71
N ARG A 131 8.14 -9.04 -11.76
CA ARG A 131 7.19 -9.02 -10.62
C ARG A 131 7.18 -7.69 -9.86
N GLU A 132 8.34 -7.15 -9.53
CA GLU A 132 8.45 -5.90 -8.77
C GLU A 132 7.84 -4.71 -9.53
N LYS A 133 8.06 -4.66 -10.84
CA LYS A 133 7.47 -3.66 -11.72
C LYS A 133 5.94 -3.79 -11.76
N TYR A 134 5.43 -5.04 -11.90
CA TYR A 134 3.99 -5.30 -11.84
C TYR A 134 3.37 -4.80 -10.54
N LEU A 135 3.93 -5.13 -9.37
CA LEU A 135 3.41 -4.72 -8.07
C LEU A 135 3.45 -3.19 -7.86
N SER A 136 4.49 -2.54 -8.37
CA SER A 136 4.56 -1.07 -8.39
C SER A 136 3.48 -0.44 -9.27
N LEU A 137 3.20 -1.04 -10.43
CA LEU A 137 2.14 -0.59 -11.33
C LEU A 137 0.75 -0.83 -10.75
N ASP A 138 0.54 -1.95 -10.06
CA ASP A 138 -0.69 -2.24 -9.33
C ASP A 138 -0.98 -1.18 -8.25
N THR A 139 0.05 -0.74 -7.53
CA THR A 139 -0.08 0.39 -6.59
C THR A 139 -0.49 1.68 -7.31
N LYS A 140 0.13 1.99 -8.46
CA LYS A 140 -0.22 3.17 -9.26
C LYS A 140 -1.63 3.10 -9.83
N PHE A 141 -2.10 1.91 -10.21
CA PHE A 141 -3.44 1.67 -10.71
C PHE A 141 -4.51 2.10 -9.69
N HIS A 142 -4.44 1.57 -8.49
CA HIS A 142 -5.39 1.94 -7.43
C HIS A 142 -5.26 3.41 -6.99
N ARG A 143 -4.04 3.94 -6.98
CA ARG A 143 -3.79 5.35 -6.63
C ARG A 143 -4.39 6.32 -7.66
N ALA A 144 -4.52 5.92 -8.92
CA ALA A 144 -5.13 6.75 -9.98
C ALA A 144 -6.57 7.16 -9.65
N PHE A 145 -7.34 6.33 -8.93
CA PHE A 145 -8.69 6.69 -8.48
C PHE A 145 -8.68 7.93 -7.58
N PHE A 146 -7.73 7.98 -6.65
CA PHE A 146 -7.60 9.09 -5.69
C PHE A 146 -7.10 10.37 -6.36
N GLU A 147 -6.23 10.25 -7.33
CA GLU A 147 -5.73 11.40 -8.10
C GLU A 147 -6.85 12.03 -8.93
N ALA A 148 -7.62 11.23 -9.67
CA ALA A 148 -8.78 11.68 -10.43
C ALA A 148 -9.91 12.20 -9.51
N CYS A 149 -10.10 11.59 -8.35
CA CYS A 149 -11.04 12.03 -7.33
C CYS A 149 -10.72 13.43 -6.81
N GLY A 150 -9.44 13.81 -6.70
CA GLY A 150 -9.00 15.12 -6.21
C GLY A 150 -9.42 15.43 -4.76
N ASN A 151 -9.86 14.43 -3.98
CA ASN A 151 -10.22 14.60 -2.57
C ASN A 151 -9.02 14.31 -1.67
N ARG A 152 -8.36 15.38 -1.22
CA ARG A 152 -7.17 15.27 -0.35
C ARG A 152 -7.39 14.48 0.94
N PHE A 153 -8.61 14.46 1.46
CA PHE A 153 -8.91 13.74 2.70
C PHE A 153 -9.00 12.24 2.45
N LEU A 154 -9.66 11.80 1.35
CA LEU A 154 -9.64 10.39 0.95
C LEU A 154 -8.21 9.93 0.66
N SER A 155 -7.43 10.71 -0.10
CA SER A 155 -6.04 10.39 -0.40
C SER A 155 -5.21 10.22 0.86
N LYS A 156 -5.32 11.15 1.83
CA LYS A 156 -4.60 11.08 3.10
C LYS A 156 -4.91 9.80 3.89
N HIS A 157 -6.18 9.38 3.93
CA HIS A 157 -6.56 8.16 4.64
C HIS A 157 -6.10 6.90 3.90
N TYR A 158 -6.15 6.89 2.56
CA TYR A 158 -5.56 5.80 1.79
C TYR A 158 -4.04 5.72 1.96
N ASP A 159 -3.35 6.86 1.96
CA ASP A 159 -1.90 6.93 2.20
C ASP A 159 -1.52 6.32 3.56
N SER A 160 -2.34 6.49 4.59
CA SER A 160 -2.07 5.94 5.92
C SER A 160 -2.12 4.40 5.99
N ILE A 161 -2.75 3.74 5.01
CA ILE A 161 -2.83 2.28 4.93
C ILE A 161 -2.06 1.70 3.74
N SER A 162 -1.52 2.55 2.85
CA SER A 162 -0.91 2.13 1.59
C SER A 162 0.28 1.19 1.78
N SER A 163 1.13 1.45 2.78
CA SER A 163 2.28 0.60 3.09
C SER A 163 1.88 -0.81 3.52
N ILE A 164 0.76 -0.96 4.25
CA ILE A 164 0.21 -2.29 4.59
C ILE A 164 -0.33 -2.97 3.34
N ILE A 165 -1.05 -2.25 2.46
CA ILE A 165 -1.54 -2.79 1.19
C ILE A 165 -0.38 -3.30 0.34
N GLU A 166 0.69 -2.53 0.21
CA GLU A 166 1.88 -2.92 -0.54
C GLU A 166 2.55 -4.17 0.05
N ALA A 167 2.78 -4.20 1.36
CA ALA A 167 3.34 -5.37 2.03
C ALA A 167 2.48 -6.61 1.80
N MET A 168 1.16 -6.51 1.96
CA MET A 168 0.24 -7.61 1.73
C MET A 168 0.21 -8.08 0.27
N ARG A 169 0.32 -7.17 -0.72
CA ARG A 169 0.46 -7.54 -2.13
C ARG A 169 1.67 -8.42 -2.37
N HIS A 170 2.81 -8.07 -1.79
CA HIS A 170 4.02 -8.88 -1.88
C HIS A 170 3.87 -10.26 -1.24
N TYR A 171 3.03 -10.39 -0.20
CA TYR A 171 2.72 -11.69 0.41
C TYR A 171 1.80 -12.55 -0.45
N ILE A 172 0.77 -11.96 -1.07
CA ILE A 172 -0.29 -12.68 -1.79
C ILE A 172 0.10 -13.00 -3.24
N SER A 173 0.85 -12.13 -3.90
CA SER A 173 1.24 -12.30 -5.32
C SER A 173 2.43 -13.25 -5.47
N ASN A 174 2.44 -14.37 -4.76
CA ASN A 174 3.56 -15.32 -4.80
C ASN A 174 3.54 -16.24 -6.03
N THR A 175 2.42 -16.34 -6.72
CA THR A 175 2.26 -17.23 -7.89
C THR A 175 1.92 -16.44 -9.14
N GLY A 176 2.43 -16.89 -10.30
CA GLY A 176 2.07 -16.31 -11.59
C GLY A 176 0.56 -16.33 -11.86
N GLN A 177 -0.16 -17.35 -11.32
CA GLN A 177 -1.61 -17.46 -11.44
C GLN A 177 -2.34 -16.35 -10.65
N ALA A 178 -1.88 -16.01 -9.44
CA ALA A 178 -2.46 -14.92 -8.64
C ALA A 178 -2.33 -13.57 -9.36
N THR A 179 -1.17 -13.33 -9.99
CA THR A 179 -0.89 -12.12 -10.76
C THR A 179 -1.77 -12.04 -12.01
N GLN A 180 -1.92 -13.16 -12.75
CA GLN A 180 -2.79 -13.23 -13.93
C GLN A 180 -4.27 -13.00 -13.57
N THR A 181 -4.73 -13.53 -12.45
CA THR A 181 -6.11 -13.30 -11.96
C THR A 181 -6.33 -11.83 -11.60
N SER A 182 -5.35 -11.21 -10.94
CA SER A 182 -5.39 -9.77 -10.63
C SER A 182 -5.44 -8.93 -11.91
N MET A 183 -4.59 -9.26 -12.91
CA MET A 183 -4.56 -8.57 -14.20
C MET A 183 -5.91 -8.61 -14.93
N LYS A 184 -6.56 -9.77 -14.96
CA LYS A 184 -7.91 -9.89 -15.54
C LYS A 184 -8.94 -9.02 -14.82
N GLY A 185 -8.86 -8.94 -13.50
CA GLY A 185 -9.72 -8.05 -12.71
C GLY A 185 -9.52 -6.58 -13.08
N HIS A 186 -8.26 -6.14 -13.25
CA HIS A 186 -7.95 -4.78 -13.68
C HIS A 186 -8.46 -4.48 -15.10
N GLN A 187 -8.34 -5.44 -16.04
CA GLN A 187 -8.85 -5.30 -17.41
C GLN A 187 -10.37 -5.06 -17.43
N LEU A 188 -11.11 -5.90 -16.72
CA LEU A 188 -12.57 -5.76 -16.60
C LEU A 188 -12.97 -4.44 -15.94
N LEU A 189 -12.23 -4.02 -14.92
CA LEU A 189 -12.49 -2.77 -14.23
C LEU A 189 -12.32 -1.56 -15.16
N VAL A 190 -11.24 -1.52 -15.94
CA VAL A 190 -10.98 -0.45 -16.92
C VAL A 190 -12.04 -0.44 -18.01
N GLU A 191 -12.46 -1.61 -18.52
CA GLU A 191 -13.56 -1.72 -19.49
C GLU A 191 -14.86 -1.09 -18.96
N LYS A 192 -15.24 -1.37 -17.71
CA LYS A 192 -16.47 -0.79 -17.13
C LYS A 192 -16.34 0.70 -16.86
N ILE A 193 -15.18 1.16 -16.43
CA ILE A 193 -14.91 2.60 -16.27
C ILE A 193 -15.03 3.30 -17.63
N ALA A 194 -14.38 2.78 -18.68
CA ALA A 194 -14.41 3.37 -20.01
C ALA A 194 -15.83 3.48 -20.58
N ASN A 195 -16.70 2.53 -20.27
CA ASN A 195 -18.10 2.51 -20.68
C ASN A 195 -19.04 3.32 -19.76
N GLU A 196 -18.51 4.15 -18.88
CA GLU A 196 -19.25 4.98 -17.90
C GLU A 196 -20.14 4.18 -16.93
N ASN A 197 -19.91 2.87 -16.81
CA ASN A 197 -20.66 1.99 -15.92
C ASN A 197 -20.02 1.94 -14.53
N SER A 198 -20.14 3.04 -13.80
CA SER A 198 -19.46 3.22 -12.51
C SER A 198 -19.93 2.22 -11.43
N GLU A 199 -21.19 1.81 -11.42
CA GLU A 199 -21.71 0.87 -10.40
C GLU A 199 -21.23 -0.56 -10.66
N GLU A 200 -21.17 -1.01 -11.92
CA GLU A 200 -20.52 -2.29 -12.24
C GLU A 200 -19.01 -2.25 -11.96
N ALA A 201 -18.34 -1.14 -12.27
CA ALA A 201 -16.92 -0.97 -11.93
C ALA A 201 -16.69 -1.06 -10.41
N VAL A 202 -17.55 -0.47 -9.60
CA VAL A 202 -17.47 -0.57 -8.12
C VAL A 202 -17.72 -2.01 -7.65
N SER A 203 -18.69 -2.73 -8.22
CA SER A 203 -18.92 -4.15 -7.89
C SER A 203 -17.71 -5.02 -8.24
N LEU A 204 -17.08 -4.80 -9.40
CA LEU A 204 -15.85 -5.51 -9.78
C LEU A 204 -14.66 -5.16 -8.86
N LEU A 205 -14.58 -3.90 -8.41
CA LEU A 205 -13.56 -3.50 -7.44
C LEU A 205 -13.75 -4.21 -6.10
N GLU A 206 -15.01 -4.37 -5.65
CA GLU A 206 -15.31 -5.13 -4.44
C GLU A 206 -14.86 -6.58 -4.57
N GLU A 207 -15.25 -7.25 -5.67
CA GLU A 207 -14.81 -8.63 -5.95
C GLU A 207 -13.30 -8.75 -6.01
N HIS A 208 -12.61 -7.79 -6.64
CA HIS A 208 -11.17 -7.75 -6.73
C HIS A 208 -10.52 -7.68 -5.33
N ILE A 209 -11.03 -6.81 -4.44
CA ILE A 209 -10.52 -6.65 -3.08
C ILE A 209 -10.87 -7.87 -2.20
N VAL A 210 -12.09 -8.40 -2.30
CA VAL A 210 -12.52 -9.60 -1.55
C VAL A 210 -11.71 -10.83 -1.99
N ASN A 211 -11.52 -11.04 -3.29
CA ASN A 211 -10.67 -12.12 -3.80
C ASN A 211 -9.22 -12.01 -3.31
N TRP A 212 -8.72 -10.80 -3.15
CA TRP A 212 -7.42 -10.53 -2.55
C TRP A 212 -7.37 -11.02 -1.09
N SER A 213 -8.39 -10.72 -0.26
CA SER A 213 -8.46 -11.17 1.13
C SER A 213 -8.53 -12.70 1.26
N ARG A 214 -9.31 -13.37 0.40
CA ARG A 214 -9.41 -14.83 0.39
C ARG A 214 -8.07 -15.50 0.08
N ARG A 215 -7.31 -14.96 -0.87
CA ARG A 215 -5.96 -15.47 -1.20
C ARG A 215 -4.98 -15.27 -0.06
N ALA A 216 -5.01 -14.10 0.58
CA ALA A 216 -4.16 -13.82 1.74
C ALA A 216 -4.41 -14.79 2.90
N SER A 217 -5.67 -15.16 3.16
CA SER A 217 -6.04 -16.10 4.22
C SER A 217 -5.44 -17.48 4.02
N LEU A 218 -5.30 -17.94 2.78
CA LEU A 218 -4.69 -19.23 2.46
C LEU A 218 -3.17 -19.25 2.70
N GLU A 219 -2.49 -18.14 2.49
CA GLU A 219 -1.04 -18.04 2.67
C GLU A 219 -0.63 -17.80 4.13
N THR A 220 -1.44 -17.06 4.89
CA THR A 220 -1.17 -16.80 6.33
C THR A 220 -1.47 -18.00 7.21
N SER A 221 -2.27 -18.97 6.75
CA SER A 221 -2.56 -20.21 7.48
C SER A 221 -1.39 -21.23 7.41
N ASN A 222 -0.39 -20.99 6.58
CA ASN A 222 0.79 -21.84 6.39
C ASN A 222 2.06 -21.28 7.05
N CYS A 223 1.97 -20.19 7.82
CA CYS A 223 3.04 -19.61 8.65
C CYS A 223 2.75 -19.82 10.13
#